data_4f9d759f60f7b823cdde228be19eab28
#
_entry.id   4f9d759f60f7b823cdde228be19eab28
#
_cell.length_a   1.000
_cell.length_b   1.000
_cell.length_c   1.000
_cell.angle_alpha   90.00
_cell.angle_beta   90.00
_cell.angle_gamma   90.00
#
_symmetry.space_group_name_H-M   'P 1'
#
loop_
_entity.id
_entity.type
_entity.pdbx_description
1 polymer ?
#
loop_
_entity_poly.entity_id
_entity_poly.type
_entity_poly.pdbx_seq_one_letter_code
_entity_poly.pdbx_strand_id
1 'polypeptide(L)'
;MNLNTINEIASELFLALKNQKTIPPLSDKYEEIDINDAYQISRKFLAMREDQGQKVIGKKIGVTSTVVQEMLGVNQPDFGFLTDDMYVKNKCDFSIEDSLIQPRAEAEIAFILKEDIQGPGITKEDVILATEKIVPCFEIVDSRIDEWKIKIQDTIADNASCGIFVLGEG
;
A
#
# COMPACT_ATOMS: atom_id res chain seq x y z
N MET A 1 5.19 -20.13 -0.28
CA MET A 1 3.82 -20.66 -0.02
C MET A 1 3.21 -21.29 -1.26
N ASN A 2 2.17 -22.15 -1.15
CA ASN A 2 1.43 -22.62 -2.33
C ASN A 2 0.38 -21.60 -2.80
N LEU A 3 -0.04 -21.71 -4.06
CA LEU A 3 -0.95 -20.75 -4.69
C LEU A 3 -2.35 -20.68 -4.03
N ASN A 4 -2.85 -21.81 -3.50
CA ASN A 4 -4.14 -21.82 -2.82
C ASN A 4 -4.10 -20.99 -1.54
N THR A 5 -3.08 -21.18 -0.72
CA THR A 5 -2.88 -20.39 0.51
C THR A 5 -2.72 -18.89 0.20
N ILE A 6 -1.97 -18.53 -0.86
CA ILE A 6 -1.84 -17.13 -1.32
C ILE A 6 -3.21 -16.55 -1.67
N ASN A 7 -4.04 -17.28 -2.41
CA ASN A 7 -5.38 -16.83 -2.78
C ASN A 7 -6.32 -16.71 -1.57
N GLU A 8 -6.24 -17.63 -0.62
CA GLU A 8 -7.01 -17.60 0.63
C GLU A 8 -6.68 -16.36 1.46
N ILE A 9 -5.40 -16.08 1.65
CA ILE A 9 -4.95 -14.88 2.40
C ILE A 9 -5.37 -13.60 1.69
N ALA A 10 -5.21 -13.52 0.37
CA ALA A 10 -5.64 -12.35 -0.40
C ALA A 10 -7.15 -12.10 -0.27
N SER A 11 -7.95 -13.20 -0.27
CA SER A 11 -9.40 -13.12 -0.05
C SER A 11 -9.74 -12.67 1.38
N GLU A 12 -8.99 -13.15 2.37
CA GLU A 12 -9.16 -12.73 3.78
C GLU A 12 -8.91 -11.23 3.94
N LEU A 13 -7.82 -10.70 3.36
CA LEU A 13 -7.51 -9.26 3.35
C LEU A 13 -8.56 -8.44 2.59
N PHE A 14 -9.04 -8.94 1.44
CA PHE A 14 -10.09 -8.27 0.68
C PHE A 14 -11.41 -8.18 1.45
N LEU A 15 -11.79 -9.25 2.14
CA LEU A 15 -12.98 -9.26 2.99
C LEU A 15 -12.80 -8.37 4.23
N ALA A 16 -11.60 -8.32 4.79
CA ALA A 16 -11.26 -7.43 5.90
C ALA A 16 -11.46 -5.97 5.50
N LEU A 17 -10.92 -5.56 4.34
CA LEU A 17 -11.14 -4.23 3.78
C LEU A 17 -12.63 -3.93 3.57
N LYS A 18 -13.34 -4.82 2.88
CA LYS A 18 -14.76 -4.64 2.53
C LYS A 18 -15.66 -4.53 3.74
N ASN A 19 -15.35 -5.27 4.80
CA ASN A 19 -16.16 -5.32 6.03
C ASN A 19 -15.65 -4.35 7.11
N GLN A 20 -14.60 -3.57 6.82
CA GLN A 20 -13.95 -2.66 7.77
C GLN A 20 -13.57 -3.38 9.08
N LYS A 21 -12.86 -4.49 8.96
CA LYS A 21 -12.42 -5.31 10.08
C LYS A 21 -10.94 -5.65 9.94
N THR A 22 -10.31 -5.85 11.06
CA THR A 22 -8.94 -6.36 11.09
C THR A 22 -8.93 -7.90 11.13
N ILE A 23 -7.75 -8.45 10.82
CA ILE A 23 -7.42 -9.87 10.93
C ILE A 23 -6.13 -10.02 11.74
N PRO A 24 -5.89 -11.17 12.38
CA PRO A 24 -4.62 -11.43 13.05
C PRO A 24 -3.42 -11.33 12.11
N PRO A 25 -2.21 -11.01 12.65
CA PRO A 25 -1.01 -10.97 11.84
C PRO A 25 -0.78 -12.24 11.02
N LEU A 26 -0.54 -12.08 9.73
CA LEU A 26 -0.25 -13.19 8.83
C LEU A 26 1.05 -13.90 9.22
N SER A 27 2.04 -13.11 9.65
CA SER A 27 3.34 -13.60 10.13
C SER A 27 3.28 -14.43 11.40
N ASP A 28 2.20 -14.36 12.17
CA ASP A 28 1.96 -15.24 13.34
C ASP A 28 1.24 -16.52 12.93
N LYS A 29 0.39 -16.46 11.90
CA LYS A 29 -0.37 -17.62 11.39
C LYS A 29 0.46 -18.47 10.41
N TYR A 30 1.39 -17.84 9.68
CA TYR A 30 2.20 -18.46 8.63
C TYR A 30 3.68 -18.12 8.86
N GLU A 31 4.36 -18.88 9.71
CA GLU A 31 5.75 -18.63 10.11
C GLU A 31 6.74 -18.59 8.91
N GLU A 32 6.43 -19.34 7.84
CA GLU A 32 7.25 -19.43 6.63
C GLU A 32 6.98 -18.35 5.58
N ILE A 33 6.07 -17.41 5.83
CA ILE A 33 5.77 -16.35 4.86
C ILE A 33 6.99 -15.47 4.61
N ASP A 34 7.42 -15.38 3.36
CA ASP A 34 8.51 -14.50 2.95
C ASP A 34 8.00 -13.25 2.21
N ILE A 35 8.93 -12.33 1.87
CA ILE A 35 8.61 -11.09 1.14
C ILE A 35 8.04 -11.37 -0.25
N ASN A 36 8.48 -12.43 -0.94
CA ASN A 36 7.98 -12.78 -2.27
C ASN A 36 6.54 -13.30 -2.19
N ASP A 37 6.24 -14.12 -1.19
CA ASP A 37 4.89 -14.57 -0.90
C ASP A 37 3.97 -13.38 -0.61
N ALA A 38 4.43 -12.44 0.23
CA ALA A 38 3.69 -11.24 0.59
C ALA A 38 3.35 -10.38 -0.63
N TYR A 39 4.29 -10.17 -1.57
CA TYR A 39 3.99 -9.48 -2.84
C TYR A 39 3.05 -10.26 -3.75
N GLN A 40 3.08 -11.59 -3.75
CA GLN A 40 2.10 -12.39 -4.49
C GLN A 40 0.69 -12.23 -3.91
N ILE A 41 0.57 -12.22 -2.57
CA ILE A 41 -0.70 -11.96 -1.87
C ILE A 41 -1.21 -10.55 -2.22
N SER A 42 -0.36 -9.52 -2.10
CA SER A 42 -0.70 -8.13 -2.44
C SER A 42 -1.22 -7.99 -3.87
N ARG A 43 -0.57 -8.65 -4.84
CA ARG A 43 -1.04 -8.66 -6.24
C ARG A 43 -2.39 -9.36 -6.43
N LYS A 44 -2.65 -10.43 -5.70
CA LYS A 44 -3.95 -11.12 -5.73
C LYS A 44 -5.05 -10.28 -5.07
N PHE A 45 -4.71 -9.63 -3.96
CA PHE A 45 -5.58 -8.66 -3.29
C PHE A 45 -5.94 -7.50 -4.24
N LEU A 46 -4.93 -6.92 -4.93
CA LEU A 46 -5.16 -5.90 -5.96
C LEU A 46 -6.08 -6.40 -7.08
N ALA A 47 -5.83 -7.59 -7.63
CA ALA A 47 -6.66 -8.15 -8.70
C ALA A 47 -8.15 -8.24 -8.30
N MET A 48 -8.44 -8.61 -7.04
CA MET A 48 -9.81 -8.63 -6.53
C MET A 48 -10.44 -7.21 -6.47
N ARG A 49 -9.64 -6.18 -6.22
CA ARG A 49 -10.09 -4.78 -6.27
C ARG A 49 -10.35 -4.34 -7.70
N GLU A 50 -9.47 -4.71 -8.63
CA GLU A 50 -9.65 -4.42 -10.06
C GLU A 50 -10.91 -5.11 -10.63
N ASP A 51 -11.22 -6.32 -10.17
CA ASP A 51 -12.47 -7.04 -10.50
C ASP A 51 -13.74 -6.30 -9.99
N GLN A 52 -13.61 -5.43 -8.98
CA GLN A 52 -14.68 -4.52 -8.53
C GLN A 52 -14.72 -3.20 -9.33
N GLY A 53 -13.85 -3.04 -10.32
CA GLY A 53 -13.80 -1.87 -11.21
C GLY A 53 -12.81 -0.79 -10.80
N GLN A 54 -12.05 -0.98 -9.73
CA GLN A 54 -11.00 -0.06 -9.31
C GLN A 54 -9.82 -0.10 -10.28
N LYS A 55 -9.13 1.03 -10.44
CA LYS A 55 -8.01 1.15 -11.39
C LYS A 55 -6.76 1.62 -10.67
N VAL A 56 -5.64 0.97 -10.94
CA VAL A 56 -4.34 1.47 -10.47
C VAL A 56 -4.03 2.79 -11.15
N ILE A 57 -3.76 3.83 -10.35
CA ILE A 57 -3.40 5.18 -10.80
C ILE A 57 -2.00 5.60 -10.31
N GLY A 58 -1.36 4.80 -9.48
CA GLY A 58 -0.03 5.08 -8.95
C GLY A 58 0.49 4.02 -8.03
N LYS A 59 1.61 4.34 -7.39
CA LYS A 59 2.25 3.49 -6.36
C LYS A 59 2.73 4.37 -5.22
N LYS A 60 2.70 3.85 -4.01
CA LYS A 60 3.40 4.45 -2.87
C LYS A 60 4.66 3.65 -2.57
N ILE A 61 5.65 4.32 -2.00
CA ILE A 61 6.88 3.70 -1.53
C ILE A 61 6.93 3.91 -0.02
N GLY A 62 6.86 2.83 0.74
CA GLY A 62 6.96 2.86 2.19
C GLY A 62 8.34 2.46 2.71
N VAL A 63 8.54 2.55 4.02
CA VAL A 63 9.78 2.12 4.69
C VAL A 63 11.03 2.79 4.08
N THR A 64 10.92 4.09 3.77
CA THR A 64 11.99 4.85 3.10
C THR A 64 13.11 5.29 4.04
N SER A 65 12.86 5.41 5.34
CA SER A 65 13.86 5.81 6.32
C SER A 65 14.65 4.61 6.87
N THR A 66 15.96 4.79 7.09
CA THR A 66 16.82 3.76 7.69
C THR A 66 16.34 3.36 9.09
N VAL A 67 15.81 4.30 9.86
CA VAL A 67 15.28 4.04 11.21
C VAL A 67 14.10 3.06 11.16
N VAL A 68 13.17 3.26 10.22
CA VAL A 68 12.02 2.36 10.04
C VAL A 68 12.48 1.01 9.48
N GLN A 69 13.45 1.00 8.55
CA GLN A 69 14.04 -0.25 8.05
C GLN A 69 14.69 -1.07 9.18
N GLU A 70 15.48 -0.44 10.04
CA GLU A 70 16.08 -1.11 11.19
C GLU A 70 15.03 -1.65 12.17
N MET A 71 13.97 -0.88 12.44
CA MET A 71 12.86 -1.29 13.31
C MET A 71 12.12 -2.52 12.77
N LEU A 72 11.97 -2.63 11.45
CA LEU A 72 11.32 -3.75 10.78
C LEU A 72 12.28 -4.90 10.39
N GLY A 73 13.58 -4.73 10.66
CA GLY A 73 14.61 -5.72 10.33
C GLY A 73 14.83 -5.93 8.84
N VAL A 74 14.64 -4.87 8.02
CA VAL A 74 14.83 -4.90 6.56
C VAL A 74 15.88 -3.88 6.11
N ASN A 75 16.32 -3.99 4.87
CA ASN A 75 17.35 -3.13 4.28
C ASN A 75 16.89 -2.49 2.96
N GLN A 76 15.58 -2.48 2.70
CA GLN A 76 15.01 -1.94 1.49
C GLN A 76 13.61 -1.37 1.76
N PRO A 77 13.14 -0.39 0.95
CA PRO A 77 11.77 0.06 0.94
C PRO A 77 10.80 -1.03 0.51
N ASP A 78 9.53 -0.87 0.85
CA ASP A 78 8.41 -1.60 0.27
C ASP A 78 7.61 -0.71 -0.69
N PHE A 79 6.59 -1.29 -1.36
CA PHE A 79 5.66 -0.53 -2.18
C PHE A 79 4.25 -1.09 -2.13
N GLY A 80 3.29 -0.18 -2.32
CA GLY A 80 1.88 -0.52 -2.50
C GLY A 80 1.30 0.11 -3.77
N PHE A 81 0.15 -0.39 -4.19
CA PHE A 81 -0.59 0.12 -5.35
C PHE A 81 -1.64 1.13 -4.87
N LEU A 82 -1.70 2.27 -5.53
CA LEU A 82 -2.74 3.27 -5.34
C LEU A 82 -3.82 3.10 -6.39
N THR A 83 -5.05 2.90 -5.95
CA THR A 83 -6.22 2.80 -6.82
C THR A 83 -7.02 4.11 -6.81
N ASP A 84 -7.83 4.33 -7.84
CA ASP A 84 -8.57 5.58 -8.04
C ASP A 84 -9.55 5.92 -6.90
N ASP A 85 -10.13 4.92 -6.26
CA ASP A 85 -11.00 5.08 -5.09
C ASP A 85 -10.26 5.49 -3.79
N MET A 86 -8.93 5.34 -3.75
CA MET A 86 -8.11 5.82 -2.64
C MET A 86 -7.85 7.33 -2.70
N TYR A 87 -8.04 7.96 -3.86
CA TYR A 87 -7.80 9.38 -4.01
C TYR A 87 -8.95 10.21 -3.43
N VAL A 88 -8.64 11.01 -2.42
CA VAL A 88 -9.56 11.99 -1.84
C VAL A 88 -9.15 13.39 -2.33
N LYS A 89 -10.11 14.12 -2.86
CA LYS A 89 -9.89 15.47 -3.36
C LYS A 89 -9.52 16.41 -2.19
N ASN A 90 -8.51 17.24 -2.41
CA ASN A 90 -8.11 18.26 -1.43
C ASN A 90 -9.29 19.20 -1.07
N LYS A 91 -9.36 19.59 0.20
CA LYS A 91 -10.43 20.47 0.75
C LYS A 91 -11.85 19.87 0.64
N CYS A 92 -11.97 18.55 0.59
CA CYS A 92 -13.25 17.86 0.73
C CYS A 92 -13.38 17.29 2.15
N ASP A 93 -14.63 17.28 2.64
CA ASP A 93 -14.95 16.50 3.83
C ASP A 93 -14.88 15.01 3.50
N PHE A 94 -14.25 14.23 4.37
CA PHE A 94 -14.11 12.79 4.25
C PHE A 94 -14.38 12.15 5.62
N SER A 95 -15.33 11.20 5.66
CA SER A 95 -15.65 10.47 6.89
C SER A 95 -14.62 9.36 7.09
N ILE A 96 -13.69 9.58 8.01
CA ILE A 96 -12.69 8.59 8.40
C ILE A 96 -13.36 7.38 9.05
N GLU A 97 -14.32 7.61 9.96
CA GLU A 97 -15.00 6.57 10.72
C GLU A 97 -15.80 5.60 9.84
N ASP A 98 -16.39 6.11 8.75
CA ASP A 98 -17.18 5.29 7.82
C ASP A 98 -16.32 4.59 6.76
N SER A 99 -15.04 4.93 6.64
CA SER A 99 -14.23 4.54 5.48
C SER A 99 -12.97 3.77 5.82
N LEU A 100 -12.41 3.96 7.02
CA LEU A 100 -11.14 3.41 7.45
C LEU A 100 -11.27 2.62 8.75
N ILE A 101 -10.29 1.75 9.02
CA ILE A 101 -10.33 0.80 10.14
C ILE A 101 -9.51 1.35 11.33
N GLN A 102 -8.24 1.64 11.10
CA GLN A 102 -7.30 2.12 12.13
C GLN A 102 -6.29 3.11 11.49
N PRO A 103 -6.77 4.27 11.01
CA PRO A 103 -6.00 5.18 10.19
C PRO A 103 -4.85 5.86 10.95
N ARG A 104 -3.76 6.11 10.22
CA ARG A 104 -2.64 6.96 10.65
C ARG A 104 -2.26 7.90 9.52
N ALA A 105 -1.98 9.16 9.83
CA ALA A 105 -1.62 10.16 8.83
C ALA A 105 -0.09 10.28 8.71
N GLU A 106 0.40 10.28 7.47
CA GLU A 106 1.79 10.46 7.11
C GLU A 106 1.94 11.64 6.14
N ALA A 107 2.94 12.47 6.38
CA ALA A 107 3.29 13.57 5.47
C ALA A 107 4.25 13.03 4.41
N GLU A 108 3.88 13.18 3.13
CA GLU A 108 4.56 12.58 2.00
C GLU A 108 4.81 13.59 0.87
N ILE A 109 5.57 13.16 -0.12
CA ILE A 109 5.80 13.89 -1.37
C ILE A 109 5.31 13.03 -2.53
N ALA A 110 4.41 13.57 -3.34
CA ALA A 110 3.93 12.91 -4.55
C ALA A 110 4.62 13.44 -5.80
N PHE A 111 5.15 12.52 -6.61
CA PHE A 111 5.66 12.79 -7.95
C PHE A 111 4.54 12.56 -8.95
N ILE A 112 4.07 13.62 -9.58
CA ILE A 112 3.08 13.54 -10.66
C ILE A 112 3.84 13.30 -11.96
N LEU A 113 3.65 12.13 -12.55
CA LEU A 113 4.33 11.74 -13.78
C LEU A 113 3.57 12.25 -15.01
N LYS A 114 4.29 12.73 -16.02
CA LYS A 114 3.76 13.10 -17.35
C LYS A 114 3.78 11.95 -18.34
N GLU A 115 4.47 10.86 -18.01
CA GLU A 115 4.58 9.63 -18.80
C GLU A 115 4.79 8.43 -17.88
N ASP A 116 4.35 7.25 -18.32
CA ASP A 116 4.53 6.00 -17.59
C ASP A 116 6.00 5.57 -17.57
N ILE A 117 6.42 5.00 -16.46
CA ILE A 117 7.76 4.44 -16.27
C ILE A 117 7.64 2.94 -16.10
N GLN A 118 8.41 2.17 -16.87
CA GLN A 118 8.44 0.71 -16.78
C GLN A 118 9.88 0.18 -16.84
N GLY A 119 10.28 -0.57 -15.80
CA GLY A 119 11.59 -1.26 -15.72
C GLY A 119 11.63 -2.61 -16.43
N PRO A 120 12.76 -3.31 -16.40
CA PRO A 120 13.88 -3.07 -15.49
C PRO A 120 14.84 -1.98 -15.95
N GLY A 121 15.68 -1.49 -15.02
CA GLY A 121 16.79 -0.56 -15.33
C GLY A 121 16.43 0.92 -15.23
N ILE A 122 15.26 1.26 -14.70
CA ILE A 122 14.86 2.66 -14.42
C ILE A 122 15.80 3.27 -13.39
N THR A 123 16.36 4.42 -13.72
CA THR A 123 17.24 5.21 -12.87
C THR A 123 16.50 6.36 -12.19
N LYS A 124 17.13 7.01 -11.21
CA LYS A 124 16.58 8.22 -10.59
C LYS A 124 16.43 9.36 -11.60
N GLU A 125 17.34 9.43 -12.58
CA GLU A 125 17.31 10.41 -13.67
C GLU A 125 16.07 10.19 -14.56
N ASP A 126 15.71 8.96 -14.87
CA ASP A 126 14.49 8.63 -15.62
C ASP A 126 13.24 9.05 -14.86
N VAL A 127 13.20 8.82 -13.54
CA VAL A 127 12.08 9.27 -12.69
C VAL A 127 11.96 10.80 -12.71
N ILE A 128 13.08 11.52 -12.57
CA ILE A 128 13.09 12.99 -12.62
C ILE A 128 12.59 13.48 -13.97
N LEU A 129 13.05 12.90 -15.08
CA LEU A 129 12.66 13.28 -16.45
C LEU A 129 11.17 12.99 -16.71
N ALA A 130 10.64 11.90 -16.19
CA ALA A 130 9.23 11.54 -16.31
C ALA A 130 8.31 12.37 -15.39
N THR A 131 8.86 13.09 -14.42
CA THR A 131 8.08 13.89 -13.47
C THR A 131 7.63 15.20 -14.11
N GLU A 132 6.34 15.50 -14.06
CA GLU A 132 5.78 16.79 -14.44
C GLU A 132 5.92 17.80 -13.30
N LYS A 133 5.52 17.37 -12.09
CA LYS A 133 5.60 18.22 -10.89
C LYS A 133 5.69 17.39 -9.61
N ILE A 134 6.08 18.02 -8.53
CA ILE A 134 6.13 17.47 -7.19
C ILE A 134 5.14 18.26 -6.33
N VAL A 135 4.31 17.55 -5.57
CA VAL A 135 3.33 18.16 -4.68
C VAL A 135 3.42 17.56 -3.28
N PRO A 136 3.09 18.32 -2.22
CA PRO A 136 2.91 17.72 -0.90
C PRO A 136 1.72 16.74 -0.94
N CYS A 137 1.79 15.71 -0.14
CA CYS A 137 0.76 14.67 -0.06
C CYS A 137 0.54 14.30 1.41
N PHE A 138 -0.69 14.02 1.78
CA PHE A 138 -0.97 13.22 2.96
C PHE A 138 -1.36 11.81 2.51
N GLU A 139 -0.64 10.81 3.00
CA GLU A 139 -1.11 9.43 2.99
C GLU A 139 -1.81 9.15 4.33
N ILE A 140 -2.98 8.54 4.28
CA ILE A 140 -3.64 8.00 5.45
C ILE A 140 -3.52 6.48 5.31
N VAL A 141 -2.50 5.93 5.93
CA VAL A 141 -2.31 4.48 5.98
C VAL A 141 -3.38 3.85 6.85
N ASP A 142 -3.81 2.65 6.47
CA ASP A 142 -4.90 1.94 7.15
C ASP A 142 -4.65 0.43 7.07
N SER A 143 -4.18 -0.16 8.16
CA SER A 143 -3.85 -1.58 8.17
C SER A 143 -5.09 -2.45 8.41
N ARG A 144 -5.19 -3.57 7.66
CA ARG A 144 -6.15 -4.66 7.92
C ARG A 144 -5.64 -5.67 8.95
N ILE A 145 -4.44 -5.41 9.55
CA ILE A 145 -3.85 -6.27 10.57
C ILE A 145 -4.13 -5.71 11.97
N ASP A 146 -4.53 -6.57 12.90
CA ASP A 146 -4.91 -6.21 14.26
C ASP A 146 -3.88 -5.31 14.96
N GLU A 147 -4.35 -4.15 15.46
CA GLU A 147 -3.60 -3.25 16.33
C GLU A 147 -2.23 -2.81 15.76
N TRP A 148 -2.06 -2.85 14.43
CA TRP A 148 -0.78 -2.57 13.78
C TRP A 148 0.37 -3.50 14.23
N LYS A 149 0.06 -4.73 14.64
CA LYS A 149 1.06 -5.75 14.98
C LYS A 149 1.66 -6.35 13.71
N ILE A 150 2.36 -5.53 12.94
CA ILE A 150 2.89 -5.87 11.62
C ILE A 150 4.38 -6.19 11.65
N LYS A 151 4.78 -7.20 10.89
CA LYS A 151 6.13 -7.35 10.35
C LYS A 151 6.12 -6.92 8.88
N ILE A 152 7.27 -6.92 8.23
CA ILE A 152 7.36 -6.46 6.83
C ILE A 152 6.47 -7.30 5.88
N GLN A 153 6.31 -8.58 6.13
CA GLN A 153 5.46 -9.45 5.32
C GLN A 153 3.99 -9.09 5.46
N ASP A 154 3.56 -8.71 6.67
CA ASP A 154 2.16 -8.32 6.92
C ASP A 154 1.80 -7.06 6.16
N THR A 155 2.65 -6.01 6.26
CA THR A 155 2.38 -4.74 5.57
C THR A 155 2.44 -4.89 4.05
N ILE A 156 3.40 -5.63 3.49
CA ILE A 156 3.49 -5.87 2.05
C ILE A 156 2.25 -6.63 1.54
N ALA A 157 1.86 -7.71 2.21
CA ALA A 157 0.69 -8.51 1.83
C ALA A 157 -0.59 -7.65 1.84
N ASP A 158 -0.68 -6.75 2.82
CA ASP A 158 -1.75 -5.77 3.01
C ASP A 158 -1.58 -4.50 2.16
N ASN A 159 -0.96 -4.63 0.96
CA ASN A 159 -0.74 -3.54 0.02
C ASN A 159 0.04 -2.36 0.62
N ALA A 160 1.09 -2.63 1.39
CA ALA A 160 1.88 -1.65 2.15
C ALA A 160 1.00 -0.76 3.06
N SER A 161 -0.04 -1.35 3.62
CA SER A 161 -1.04 -0.70 4.48
C SER A 161 -1.68 0.55 3.87
N CYS A 162 -1.78 0.64 2.54
CA CYS A 162 -2.44 1.76 1.88
C CYS A 162 -3.90 1.90 2.32
N GLY A 163 -4.31 3.11 2.66
CA GLY A 163 -5.69 3.51 2.90
C GLY A 163 -6.16 4.50 1.85
N ILE A 164 -6.00 5.79 2.10
CA ILE A 164 -6.34 6.86 1.15
C ILE A 164 -5.19 7.85 1.05
N PHE A 165 -5.23 8.73 0.04
CA PHE A 165 -4.27 9.83 -0.08
C PHE A 165 -4.92 11.11 -0.60
N VAL A 166 -4.33 12.25 -0.20
CA VAL A 166 -4.74 13.60 -0.58
C VAL A 166 -3.55 14.34 -1.17
N LEU A 167 -3.69 14.83 -2.40
CA LEU A 167 -2.66 15.63 -3.04
C LEU A 167 -2.86 17.10 -2.70
N GLY A 168 -1.80 17.77 -2.29
CA GLY A 168 -1.76 19.22 -2.11
C GLY A 168 -1.71 19.97 -3.43
N GLU A 169 -1.76 21.30 -3.32
CA GLU A 169 -1.55 22.21 -4.46
C GLU A 169 -0.05 22.32 -4.74
N GLY A 170 0.35 22.26 -6.00
CA GLY A 170 1.72 22.41 -6.49
C GLY A 170 1.79 23.46 -7.60
#